data_cc137a4bfb51c72829a6177242bb4b9e
#
_entry.id   cc137a4bfb51c72829a6177242bb4b9e
#
_cell.length_a   1.000
_cell.length_b   1.000
_cell.length_c   1.000
_cell.angle_alpha   90.00
_cell.angle_beta   90.00
_cell.angle_gamma   90.00
#
_symmetry.space_group_name_H-M   'P 1'
#
loop_
_entity.id
_entity.type
_entity.pdbx_description
1 polymer ?
#
loop_
_entity_poly.entity_id
_entity_poly.type
_entity_poly.pdbx_seq_one_letter_code
_entity_poly.pdbx_strand_id
1 'polypeptide(L)'
;MPTVKPTIAIEPRTRGHSFGLGSSSGVECIPSFRSEPCMFHVILFQPEIPPNTGNVIRLCANSGCTLHLIEPLGFELDDKRLRRAGLDYHEYATLQTHPDLASCLEKIGNPRLFAFTTKGSRPFHDASFEPGDAFLFGPESRGLPADILDSLSSEHRLRLPMREGCRSLNLSNTVAVAVYEAWRQHGFA
;
A
#
# COMPACT_ATOMS: atom_id res chain seq x y z
N MET A 1 40.47 3.29 2.73
CA MET A 1 39.76 2.00 2.57
C MET A 1 38.36 2.32 2.04
N PRO A 2 37.96 1.89 0.85
CA PRO A 2 36.63 2.19 0.30
C PRO A 2 35.61 1.23 0.89
N THR A 3 34.52 1.77 1.43
CA THR A 3 33.35 1.04 1.94
C THR A 3 32.52 0.48 0.77
N VAL A 4 32.49 -0.84 0.67
CA VAL A 4 31.65 -1.56 -0.30
C VAL A 4 30.20 -1.58 0.22
N LYS A 5 29.29 -1.02 -0.55
CA LYS A 5 27.84 -1.16 -0.32
C LYS A 5 27.37 -2.53 -0.81
N PRO A 6 26.62 -3.31 -0.04
CA PRO A 6 26.06 -4.55 -0.55
C PRO A 6 24.93 -4.26 -1.54
N THR A 7 25.13 -4.67 -2.80
CA THR A 7 24.07 -4.70 -3.82
C THR A 7 23.40 -6.06 -3.74
N ILE A 8 22.13 -6.10 -3.35
CA ILE A 8 21.32 -7.32 -3.45
C ILE A 8 20.86 -7.41 -4.91
N ALA A 9 21.49 -8.29 -5.68
CA ALA A 9 21.06 -8.63 -7.03
C ALA A 9 19.92 -9.65 -6.95
N ILE A 10 18.74 -9.29 -7.46
CA ILE A 10 17.64 -10.24 -7.69
C ILE A 10 17.73 -10.65 -9.15
N GLU A 11 18.12 -11.91 -9.41
CA GLU A 11 18.14 -12.45 -10.76
C GLU A 11 16.72 -12.81 -11.24
N PRO A 12 16.32 -12.42 -12.47
CA PRO A 12 15.06 -12.86 -13.04
C PRO A 12 15.15 -14.31 -13.51
N ARG A 13 14.22 -15.16 -13.10
CA ARG A 13 14.06 -16.52 -13.63
C ARG A 13 13.56 -16.46 -15.07
N THR A 14 14.43 -16.73 -16.04
CA THR A 14 14.05 -16.96 -17.43
C THR A 14 13.52 -18.36 -17.62
N ARG A 15 12.23 -18.53 -17.90
CA ARG A 15 11.71 -19.74 -18.56
C ARG A 15 11.84 -19.55 -20.07
N GLY A 16 12.69 -20.34 -20.69
CA GLY A 16 12.82 -20.38 -22.13
C GLY A 16 11.58 -21.00 -22.77
N HIS A 17 10.98 -20.27 -23.73
CA HIS A 17 10.11 -20.82 -24.75
C HIS A 17 10.68 -20.40 -26.09
N SER A 18 11.02 -21.40 -26.90
CA SER A 18 11.44 -21.26 -28.28
C SER A 18 10.23 -20.84 -29.12
N PHE A 19 10.34 -19.71 -29.82
CA PHE A 19 9.36 -19.31 -30.84
C PHE A 19 9.97 -19.36 -32.23
N GLY A 20 9.27 -20.09 -33.11
CA GLY A 20 9.53 -20.15 -34.51
C GLY A 20 9.16 -18.83 -35.24
N LEU A 21 9.97 -18.50 -36.24
CA LEU A 21 9.81 -17.35 -37.15
C LEU A 21 8.58 -17.53 -38.03
N GLY A 22 7.64 -16.59 -37.93
CA GLY A 22 6.54 -16.39 -38.88
C GLY A 22 6.35 -14.89 -39.09
N SER A 23 6.63 -14.41 -40.30
CA SER A 23 6.47 -13.03 -40.73
C SER A 23 5.00 -12.68 -40.96
N SER A 24 4.43 -11.67 -40.33
CA SER A 24 3.36 -10.85 -40.89
C SER A 24 3.23 -9.53 -40.11
N SER A 25 3.17 -8.43 -40.84
CA SER A 25 2.93 -7.06 -40.43
C SER A 25 1.62 -6.95 -39.64
N GLY A 26 1.71 -6.80 -38.33
CA GLY A 26 0.58 -6.52 -37.43
C GLY A 26 0.97 -5.42 -36.48
N VAL A 27 0.19 -4.36 -36.44
CA VAL A 27 0.25 -3.32 -35.41
C VAL A 27 0.22 -4.03 -34.06
N GLU A 28 1.33 -3.95 -33.28
CA GLU A 28 1.36 -4.45 -31.92
C GLU A 28 0.36 -3.61 -31.11
N CYS A 29 -0.81 -4.22 -30.86
CA CYS A 29 -1.70 -3.73 -29.83
C CYS A 29 -0.92 -3.76 -28.52
N ILE A 30 -0.66 -2.58 -27.95
CA ILE A 30 -0.26 -2.43 -26.55
C ILE A 30 -1.26 -3.26 -25.74
N PRO A 31 -0.83 -4.25 -24.96
CA PRO A 31 -1.76 -5.03 -24.16
C PRO A 31 -2.57 -4.06 -23.31
N SER A 32 -3.89 -4.04 -23.52
CA SER A 32 -4.81 -3.33 -22.66
C SER A 32 -4.49 -3.80 -21.24
N PHE A 33 -4.11 -2.87 -20.38
CA PHE A 33 -3.94 -3.09 -18.95
C PHE A 33 -5.26 -3.72 -18.46
N ARG A 34 -5.31 -5.05 -18.43
CA ARG A 34 -6.39 -5.73 -17.72
C ARG A 34 -6.23 -5.26 -16.31
N SER A 35 -7.25 -4.61 -15.77
CA SER A 35 -7.33 -4.31 -14.35
C SER A 35 -7.30 -5.66 -13.61
N GLU A 36 -6.10 -6.11 -13.27
CA GLU A 36 -5.95 -7.20 -12.32
C GLU A 36 -6.76 -6.78 -11.09
N PRO A 37 -7.57 -7.65 -10.50
CA PRO A 37 -8.33 -7.30 -9.31
C PRO A 37 -7.35 -6.76 -8.28
N CYS A 38 -7.63 -5.58 -7.75
CA CYS A 38 -6.82 -4.96 -6.70
C CYS A 38 -6.68 -5.94 -5.53
N MET A 39 -5.45 -6.28 -5.20
CA MET A 39 -5.21 -7.25 -4.14
C MET A 39 -5.73 -6.72 -2.79
N PHE A 40 -5.33 -5.51 -2.41
CA PHE A 40 -5.76 -4.82 -1.18
C PHE A 40 -5.86 -3.32 -1.41
N HIS A 41 -6.68 -2.65 -0.61
CA HIS A 41 -6.76 -1.20 -0.55
C HIS A 41 -5.95 -0.69 0.63
N VAL A 42 -4.99 0.19 0.39
CA VAL A 42 -4.25 0.91 1.43
C VAL A 42 -4.82 2.31 1.57
N ILE A 43 -5.31 2.68 2.75
CA ILE A 43 -5.93 3.97 3.03
C ILE A 43 -5.06 4.72 4.05
N LEU A 44 -4.50 5.87 3.65
CA LEU A 44 -3.82 6.79 4.56
C LEU A 44 -4.76 7.93 4.92
N PHE A 45 -5.16 7.98 6.18
CA PHE A 45 -6.04 9.02 6.71
C PHE A 45 -5.22 10.26 7.09
N GLN A 46 -5.38 11.34 6.32
CA GLN A 46 -4.73 12.64 6.53
C GLN A 46 -3.21 12.53 6.77
N PRO A 47 -2.44 11.92 5.86
CA PRO A 47 -1.00 11.72 6.05
C PRO A 47 -0.27 13.06 6.11
N GLU A 48 0.76 13.15 6.97
CA GLU A 48 1.45 14.40 7.30
C GLU A 48 2.86 14.48 6.72
N ILE A 49 3.52 13.33 6.49
CA ILE A 49 4.93 13.25 6.13
C ILE A 49 5.11 12.79 4.67
N PRO A 50 5.47 13.68 3.71
CA PRO A 50 5.57 13.33 2.29
C PRO A 50 6.48 12.14 1.99
N PRO A 51 7.67 11.98 2.60
CA PRO A 51 8.51 10.80 2.38
C PRO A 51 7.83 9.47 2.72
N ASN A 52 6.99 9.42 3.75
CA ASN A 52 6.26 8.21 4.10
C ASN A 52 5.26 7.86 2.99
N THR A 53 4.49 8.85 2.53
CA THR A 53 3.54 8.66 1.43
C THR A 53 4.25 8.22 0.15
N GLY A 54 5.40 8.81 -0.18
CA GLY A 54 6.22 8.40 -1.32
C GLY A 54 6.66 6.92 -1.25
N ASN A 55 7.10 6.47 -0.07
CA ASN A 55 7.45 5.07 0.14
C ASN A 55 6.25 4.14 -0.01
N VAL A 56 5.05 4.56 0.47
CA VAL A 56 3.81 3.78 0.34
C VAL A 56 3.34 3.71 -1.10
N ILE A 57 3.47 4.80 -1.89
CA ILE A 57 3.16 4.79 -3.33
C ILE A 57 3.97 3.69 -4.01
N ARG A 58 5.29 3.67 -3.80
CA ARG A 58 6.18 2.65 -4.39
C ARG A 58 5.85 1.25 -3.90
N LEU A 59 5.54 1.09 -2.62
CA LEU A 59 5.10 -0.18 -2.05
C LEU A 59 3.84 -0.71 -2.76
N CYS A 60 2.81 0.12 -2.90
CA CYS A 60 1.55 -0.25 -3.55
C CYS A 60 1.75 -0.62 -5.01
N ALA A 61 2.58 0.14 -5.75
CA ALA A 61 2.94 -0.20 -7.13
C ALA A 61 3.61 -1.57 -7.25
N ASN A 62 4.49 -1.93 -6.30
CA ASN A 62 5.18 -3.22 -6.31
C ASN A 62 4.32 -4.39 -5.84
N SER A 63 3.30 -4.15 -5.03
CA SER A 63 2.46 -5.21 -4.44
C SER A 63 1.09 -5.35 -5.10
N GLY A 64 0.77 -4.53 -6.13
CA GLY A 64 -0.54 -4.55 -6.78
C GLY A 64 -1.67 -3.98 -5.93
N CYS A 65 -1.35 -3.25 -4.84
CA CYS A 65 -2.33 -2.58 -4.01
C CYS A 65 -2.75 -1.23 -4.59
N THR A 66 -3.99 -0.80 -4.33
CA THR A 66 -4.45 0.56 -4.64
C THR A 66 -4.27 1.45 -3.42
N LEU A 67 -3.66 2.63 -3.61
CA LEU A 67 -3.45 3.61 -2.54
C LEU A 67 -4.53 4.69 -2.57
N HIS A 68 -5.13 4.94 -1.41
CA HIS A 68 -6.12 5.98 -1.17
C HIS A 68 -5.61 6.96 -0.12
N LEU A 69 -5.65 8.25 -0.43
CA LEU A 69 -5.31 9.32 0.50
C LEU A 69 -6.58 10.08 0.90
N ILE A 70 -6.82 10.21 2.18
CA ILE A 70 -7.95 10.98 2.71
C ILE A 70 -7.47 12.39 3.06
N GLU A 71 -8.15 13.40 2.53
CA GLU A 71 -7.86 14.81 2.80
C GLU A 71 -8.34 15.26 4.20
N PRO A 72 -7.79 16.36 4.76
CA PRO A 72 -6.69 17.15 4.21
C PRO A 72 -5.33 16.46 4.33
N LEU A 73 -4.48 16.63 3.32
CA LEU A 73 -3.10 16.17 3.38
C LEU A 73 -2.24 17.22 4.09
N GLY A 74 -1.26 16.80 4.90
CA GLY A 74 -0.28 17.70 5.53
C GLY A 74 0.74 18.31 4.54
N PHE A 75 0.58 18.07 3.24
CA PHE A 75 1.47 18.51 2.18
C PHE A 75 0.72 18.67 0.85
N GLU A 76 1.33 19.38 -0.09
CA GLU A 76 0.81 19.47 -1.46
C GLU A 76 1.26 18.24 -2.28
N LEU A 77 0.28 17.57 -2.87
CA LEU A 77 0.49 16.48 -3.81
C LEU A 77 0.72 17.11 -5.21
N ASP A 78 1.98 17.30 -5.59
CA ASP A 78 2.39 17.89 -6.87
C ASP A 78 3.22 16.87 -7.66
N ASP A 79 2.88 16.69 -8.93
CA ASP A 79 3.60 15.81 -9.87
C ASP A 79 5.11 16.08 -9.90
N LYS A 80 5.52 17.35 -9.77
CA LYS A 80 6.94 17.71 -9.74
C LYS A 80 7.64 17.21 -8.48
N ARG A 81 6.92 17.20 -7.34
CA ARG A 81 7.43 16.69 -6.06
C ARG A 81 7.50 15.18 -6.06
N LEU A 82 6.50 14.50 -6.63
CA LEU A 82 6.49 13.05 -6.80
C LEU A 82 7.66 12.60 -7.69
N ARG A 83 7.87 13.25 -8.83
CA ARG A 83 9.03 12.99 -9.72
C ARG A 83 10.37 13.28 -9.07
N ARG A 84 10.49 14.35 -8.27
CA ARG A 84 11.71 14.65 -7.50
C ARG A 84 12.00 13.61 -6.41
N ALA A 85 10.97 12.96 -5.89
CA ALA A 85 11.08 11.81 -4.97
C ALA A 85 11.48 10.51 -5.69
N GLY A 86 11.70 10.56 -7.01
CA GLY A 86 12.08 9.40 -7.81
C GLY A 86 10.94 8.44 -8.10
N LEU A 87 9.68 8.93 -8.06
CA LEU A 87 8.49 8.15 -8.42
C LEU A 87 8.22 8.30 -9.92
N ASP A 88 8.11 7.19 -10.62
CA ASP A 88 7.72 7.16 -12.02
C ASP A 88 6.20 7.24 -12.18
N TYR A 89 5.73 7.71 -13.35
CA TYR A 89 4.29 7.85 -13.64
C TYR A 89 3.49 6.57 -13.36
N HIS A 90 4.04 5.41 -13.63
CA HIS A 90 3.41 4.12 -13.37
C HIS A 90 3.24 3.81 -11.88
N GLU A 91 4.12 4.32 -11.02
CA GLU A 91 4.06 4.06 -9.58
C GLU A 91 2.90 4.77 -8.89
N TYR A 92 2.45 5.94 -9.39
CA TYR A 92 1.30 6.67 -8.81
C TYR A 92 0.01 6.57 -9.63
N ALA A 93 -0.01 5.77 -10.70
CA ALA A 93 -1.22 5.56 -11.51
C ALA A 93 -2.38 4.95 -10.72
N THR A 94 -2.10 4.23 -9.63
CA THR A 94 -3.09 3.63 -8.72
C THR A 94 -3.43 4.52 -7.52
N LEU A 95 -2.86 5.73 -7.42
CA LEU A 95 -3.12 6.67 -6.34
C LEU A 95 -4.45 7.39 -6.56
N GLN A 96 -5.31 7.43 -5.53
CA GLN A 96 -6.56 8.16 -5.53
C GLN A 96 -6.66 9.03 -4.28
N THR A 97 -7.20 10.25 -4.44
CA THR A 97 -7.50 11.15 -3.31
C THR A 97 -9.01 11.22 -3.09
N HIS A 98 -9.42 11.38 -1.83
CA HIS A 98 -10.80 11.44 -1.41
C HIS A 98 -11.01 12.56 -0.38
N PRO A 99 -12.14 13.28 -0.40
CA PRO A 99 -12.39 14.35 0.56
C PRO A 99 -12.57 13.82 1.99
N ASP A 100 -13.07 12.60 2.16
CA ASP A 100 -13.29 11.94 3.44
C ASP A 100 -13.27 10.42 3.32
N LEU A 101 -13.23 9.74 4.48
CA LEU A 101 -13.18 8.28 4.54
C LEU A 101 -14.46 7.62 4.02
N ALA A 102 -15.62 8.23 4.25
CA ALA A 102 -16.91 7.66 3.84
C ALA A 102 -17.00 7.60 2.30
N SER A 103 -16.66 8.71 1.62
CA SER A 103 -16.58 8.77 0.15
C SER A 103 -15.58 7.78 -0.43
N CYS A 104 -14.45 7.56 0.27
CA CYS A 104 -13.48 6.54 -0.13
C CYS A 104 -14.08 5.14 -0.06
N LEU A 105 -14.66 4.78 1.10
CA LEU A 105 -15.24 3.45 1.32
C LEU A 105 -16.38 3.15 0.34
N GLU A 106 -17.27 4.12 0.12
CA GLU A 106 -18.36 3.99 -0.87
C GLU A 106 -17.80 3.71 -2.27
N LYS A 107 -16.78 4.46 -2.69
CA LYS A 107 -16.17 4.31 -4.02
C LYS A 107 -15.54 2.95 -4.24
N ILE A 108 -14.97 2.34 -3.20
CA ILE A 108 -14.32 1.02 -3.27
C ILE A 108 -15.29 -0.14 -2.90
N GLY A 109 -16.58 0.14 -2.73
CA GLY A 109 -17.61 -0.88 -2.51
C GLY A 109 -17.75 -1.34 -1.07
N ASN A 110 -17.35 -0.53 -0.09
CA ASN A 110 -17.46 -0.82 1.36
C ASN A 110 -16.84 -2.17 1.75
N PRO A 111 -15.55 -2.39 1.48
CA PRO A 111 -14.87 -3.63 1.82
C PRO A 111 -14.75 -3.82 3.34
N ARG A 112 -14.27 -4.99 3.78
CA ARG A 112 -13.85 -5.17 5.16
C ARG A 112 -12.71 -4.19 5.46
N LEU A 113 -12.87 -3.38 6.50
CA LEU A 113 -11.94 -2.33 6.89
C LEU A 113 -11.18 -2.72 8.15
N PHE A 114 -9.86 -2.79 8.07
CA PHE A 114 -8.97 -3.07 9.19
C PHE A 114 -8.16 -1.82 9.54
N ALA A 115 -8.33 -1.30 10.75
CA ALA A 115 -7.57 -0.15 11.24
C ALA A 115 -6.29 -0.63 11.97
N PHE A 116 -5.14 -0.16 11.51
CA PHE A 116 -3.86 -0.41 12.16
C PHE A 116 -3.58 0.72 13.17
N THR A 117 -3.55 0.37 14.44
CA THR A 117 -3.44 1.35 15.54
C THR A 117 -2.67 0.79 16.72
N THR A 118 -1.95 1.66 17.44
CA THR A 118 -1.29 1.28 18.70
C THR A 118 -2.29 1.00 19.84
N LYS A 119 -3.55 1.44 19.67
CA LYS A 119 -4.66 1.21 20.59
C LYS A 119 -5.47 -0.05 20.25
N GLY A 120 -5.07 -0.80 19.21
CA GLY A 120 -5.71 -2.05 18.83
C GLY A 120 -5.54 -3.14 19.88
N SER A 121 -6.56 -3.97 20.04
CA SER A 121 -6.58 -5.10 20.99
C SER A 121 -6.14 -6.41 20.34
N ARG A 122 -6.37 -6.57 19.05
CA ARG A 122 -6.07 -7.79 18.31
C ARG A 122 -4.68 -7.73 17.66
N PRO A 123 -3.79 -8.72 17.87
CA PRO A 123 -2.56 -8.84 17.11
C PRO A 123 -2.86 -8.96 15.60
N PHE A 124 -2.13 -8.22 14.76
CA PHE A 124 -2.40 -8.20 13.33
C PHE A 124 -2.18 -9.56 12.64
N HIS A 125 -1.25 -10.36 13.15
CA HIS A 125 -0.92 -11.68 12.63
C HIS A 125 -1.96 -12.76 12.94
N ASP A 126 -2.94 -12.47 13.83
CA ASP A 126 -4.10 -13.33 14.09
C ASP A 126 -5.27 -13.03 13.14
N ALA A 127 -5.15 -11.99 12.31
CA ALA A 127 -6.17 -11.65 11.33
C ALA A 127 -5.97 -12.45 10.03
N SER A 128 -7.09 -12.91 9.47
CA SER A 128 -7.13 -13.48 8.12
C SER A 128 -7.62 -12.42 7.15
N PHE A 129 -6.81 -12.14 6.14
CA PHE A 129 -7.10 -11.15 5.12
C PHE A 129 -7.61 -11.82 3.85
N GLU A 130 -8.44 -11.10 3.07
CA GLU A 130 -8.96 -11.54 1.78
C GLU A 130 -8.70 -10.48 0.71
N PRO A 131 -8.52 -10.88 -0.56
CA PRO A 131 -8.38 -9.90 -1.65
C PRO A 131 -9.55 -8.91 -1.64
N GLY A 132 -9.22 -7.63 -1.78
CA GLY A 132 -10.20 -6.54 -1.70
C GLY A 132 -10.36 -5.93 -0.30
N ASP A 133 -9.74 -6.48 0.76
CA ASP A 133 -9.74 -5.85 2.07
C ASP A 133 -9.07 -4.49 2.07
N ALA A 134 -9.52 -3.59 2.96
CA ALA A 134 -8.98 -2.26 3.14
C ALA A 134 -8.21 -2.11 4.46
N PHE A 135 -7.00 -1.56 4.38
CA PHE A 135 -6.11 -1.31 5.51
C PHE A 135 -6.03 0.19 5.76
N LEU A 136 -6.52 0.62 6.92
CA LEU A 136 -6.60 2.02 7.32
C LEU A 136 -5.47 2.37 8.29
N PHE A 137 -4.72 3.42 7.97
CA PHE A 137 -3.63 3.96 8.78
C PHE A 137 -3.90 5.43 9.07
N GLY A 138 -3.65 5.86 10.31
CA GLY A 138 -3.81 7.23 10.74
C GLY A 138 -2.60 8.11 10.46
N PRO A 139 -2.75 9.44 10.64
CA PRO A 139 -1.66 10.39 10.57
C PRO A 139 -0.57 10.08 11.59
N GLU A 140 0.66 10.44 11.24
CA GLU A 140 1.87 10.04 11.98
C GLU A 140 1.92 10.62 13.40
N SER A 141 1.40 11.82 13.60
CA SER A 141 1.49 12.52 14.88
C SER A 141 0.45 12.09 15.91
N ARG A 142 -0.81 11.84 15.49
CA ARG A 142 -1.96 11.64 16.38
C ARG A 142 -2.66 10.30 16.25
N GLY A 143 -2.37 9.55 15.19
CA GLY A 143 -3.05 8.29 14.87
C GLY A 143 -4.51 8.51 14.43
N LEU A 144 -5.27 7.44 14.32
CA LEU A 144 -6.68 7.51 13.92
C LEU A 144 -7.53 8.18 15.00
N PRO A 145 -8.51 9.03 14.60
CA PRO A 145 -9.52 9.61 15.50
C PRO A 145 -10.30 8.53 16.25
N ALA A 146 -10.77 8.89 17.46
CA ALA A 146 -11.49 7.95 18.32
C ALA A 146 -12.82 7.50 17.73
N ASP A 147 -13.55 8.40 17.10
CA ASP A 147 -14.83 8.13 16.43
C ASP A 147 -14.69 7.08 15.31
N ILE A 148 -13.61 7.16 14.52
CA ILE A 148 -13.31 6.14 13.50
C ILE A 148 -13.00 4.79 14.17
N LEU A 149 -12.17 4.79 15.22
CA LEU A 149 -11.83 3.56 15.92
C LEU A 149 -13.06 2.93 16.59
N ASP A 150 -13.93 3.75 17.20
CA ASP A 150 -15.13 3.29 17.91
C ASP A 150 -16.22 2.78 16.97
N SER A 151 -16.21 3.22 15.70
CA SER A 151 -17.09 2.68 14.66
C SER A 151 -16.72 1.27 14.22
N LEU A 152 -15.49 0.83 14.50
CA LEU A 152 -14.99 -0.50 14.12
C LEU A 152 -15.10 -1.48 15.29
N SER A 153 -15.43 -2.73 14.99
CA SER A 153 -15.39 -3.80 15.99
C SER A 153 -13.94 -4.04 16.48
N SER A 154 -13.79 -4.66 17.65
CA SER A 154 -12.47 -5.01 18.20
C SER A 154 -11.67 -5.92 17.28
N GLU A 155 -12.33 -6.78 16.51
CA GLU A 155 -11.73 -7.69 15.54
C GLU A 155 -11.05 -6.97 14.38
N HIS A 156 -11.50 -5.75 14.05
CA HIS A 156 -10.99 -4.94 12.98
C HIS A 156 -10.00 -3.86 13.43
N ARG A 157 -9.66 -3.80 14.73
CA ARG A 157 -8.66 -2.89 15.30
C ARG A 157 -7.38 -3.66 15.59
N LEU A 158 -6.46 -3.62 14.64
CA LEU A 158 -5.25 -4.43 14.63
C LEU A 158 -4.05 -3.67 15.21
N ARG A 159 -3.19 -4.41 15.89
CA ARG A 159 -1.96 -3.88 16.48
C ARG A 159 -0.75 -4.69 16.01
N LEU A 160 0.28 -3.99 15.52
CA LEU A 160 1.60 -4.59 15.32
C LEU A 160 2.28 -4.79 16.68
N PRO A 161 2.97 -5.92 16.89
CA PRO A 161 3.73 -6.15 18.11
C PRO A 161 4.88 -5.14 18.21
N MET A 162 5.06 -4.58 19.39
CA MET A 162 6.17 -3.67 19.71
C MET A 162 6.73 -4.03 21.08
N ARG A 163 8.03 -3.82 21.28
CA ARG A 163 8.64 -3.94 22.61
C ARG A 163 8.12 -2.83 23.51
N GLU A 164 7.96 -3.14 24.78
CA GLU A 164 7.56 -2.16 25.79
C GLU A 164 8.54 -0.97 25.85
N GLY A 165 8.01 0.22 25.99
CA GLY A 165 8.80 1.46 26.02
C GLY A 165 9.31 1.96 24.66
N CYS A 166 9.09 1.22 23.56
CA CYS A 166 9.46 1.68 22.23
C CYS A 166 8.40 2.63 21.65
N ARG A 167 8.87 3.57 20.80
CA ARG A 167 7.99 4.40 19.98
C ARG A 167 7.28 3.56 18.92
N SER A 168 6.15 4.10 18.41
CA SER A 168 5.46 3.49 17.27
C SER A 168 6.38 3.36 16.05
N LEU A 169 6.16 2.29 15.28
CA LEU A 169 6.87 2.08 14.01
C LEU A 169 6.52 3.20 13.04
N ASN A 170 7.47 3.55 12.16
CA ASN A 170 7.23 4.50 11.06
C ASN A 170 6.04 4.04 10.21
N LEU A 171 5.23 5.00 9.71
CA LEU A 171 4.01 4.71 8.96
C LEU A 171 4.29 3.82 7.75
N SER A 172 5.24 4.18 6.88
CA SER A 172 5.50 3.39 5.68
C SER A 172 6.01 1.97 5.99
N ASN A 173 6.77 1.80 7.09
CA ASN A 173 7.18 0.48 7.55
C ASN A 173 5.99 -0.33 8.07
N THR A 174 5.05 0.32 8.79
CA THR A 174 3.83 -0.33 9.28
C THR A 174 2.97 -0.82 8.10
N VAL A 175 2.79 0.02 7.09
CA VAL A 175 2.06 -0.35 5.86
C VAL A 175 2.74 -1.53 5.16
N ALA A 176 4.08 -1.50 5.02
CA ALA A 176 4.81 -2.58 4.39
C ALA A 176 4.63 -3.92 5.11
N VAL A 177 4.73 -3.93 6.44
CA VAL A 177 4.53 -5.15 7.24
C VAL A 177 3.11 -5.68 7.06
N ALA A 178 2.08 -4.82 7.09
CA ALA A 178 0.69 -5.20 6.94
C ALA A 178 0.40 -5.80 5.54
N VAL A 179 0.84 -5.10 4.49
CA VAL A 179 0.63 -5.53 3.10
C VAL A 179 1.35 -6.86 2.82
N TYR A 180 2.62 -6.99 3.22
CA TYR A 180 3.37 -8.22 2.97
C TYR A 180 2.85 -9.41 3.78
N GLU A 181 2.34 -9.21 4.99
CA GLU A 181 1.68 -10.28 5.75
C GLU A 181 0.39 -10.72 5.05
N ALA A 182 -0.45 -9.78 4.63
CA ALA A 182 -1.67 -10.10 3.90
C ALA A 182 -1.35 -10.82 2.58
N TRP A 183 -0.37 -10.36 1.83
CA TRP A 183 0.06 -10.98 0.58
C TRP A 183 0.68 -12.38 0.81
N ARG A 184 1.43 -12.56 1.90
CA ARG A 184 1.96 -13.87 2.31
C ARG A 184 0.84 -14.90 2.54
N GLN A 185 -0.30 -14.47 3.12
CA GLN A 185 -1.46 -15.35 3.34
C GLN A 185 -2.04 -15.89 2.02
N HIS A 186 -1.81 -15.19 0.91
CA HIS A 186 -2.21 -15.58 -0.44
C HIS A 186 -1.06 -16.15 -1.28
N GLY A 187 0.05 -16.54 -0.65
CA GLY A 187 1.18 -17.19 -1.34
C GLY A 187 1.96 -16.27 -2.26
N PHE A 188 1.83 -14.94 -2.14
CA PHE A 188 2.43 -13.92 -3.02
C PHE A 188 1.99 -14.06 -4.50
N ALA A 189 0.77 -14.52 -4.70
CA ALA A 189 0.16 -14.69 -6.03
C ALA A 189 -0.37 -13.36 -6.56
#